data_d36207e818d8e81ddc5c41e61e703add
#
_entry.id   d36207e818d8e81ddc5c41e61e703add
#
_cell.length_a   1.000
_cell.length_b   1.000
_cell.length_c   1.000
_cell.angle_alpha   90.00
_cell.angle_beta   90.00
_cell.angle_gamma   90.00
#
_symmetry.space_group_name_H-M   'P 1'
#
loop_
_entity.id
_entity.type
_entity.pdbx_description
1 polymer ?
#
loop_
_entity_poly.entity_id
_entity_poly.type
_entity_poly.pdbx_seq_one_letter_code
_entity_poly.pdbx_strand_id
1 'polypeptide(L)'
;AEFMAENLTKELNKRGFWAELVCIPFRWYPENGLYDNLLMWRMLDLTEVNGETIDLVIPTKFPTYGIRHPKKVIWLMHQHRAAYDLYFQKNHYGLGTVDHGSEMKKRIQKFDDLCLRESDRIYTISENVSRRLSDYNGISSEKLYHPPALYGNYYCSQYEKYVLSVGRLDPLKRTDLMIQALNECDPAIRLYIAGTGP
;
A
#
# COMPACT_ATOMS: atom_id res chain seq x y z
N ALA A 1 -5.91 -1.28 -0.85
CA ALA A 1 -5.56 -0.83 0.50
C ALA A 1 -6.80 -0.83 1.38
N GLU A 2 -7.81 -0.09 1.01
CA GLU A 2 -9.02 0.12 1.79
C GLU A 2 -9.74 -1.20 2.05
N PHE A 3 -10.06 -1.98 1.04
CA PHE A 3 -10.68 -3.32 1.19
C PHE A 3 -9.91 -4.26 2.14
N MET A 4 -8.58 -4.20 2.15
CA MET A 4 -7.80 -5.04 3.06
C MET A 4 -8.01 -4.62 4.51
N ALA A 5 -7.95 -3.32 4.80
CA ALA A 5 -8.15 -2.80 6.15
C ALA A 5 -9.60 -3.03 6.63
N GLU A 6 -10.59 -2.77 5.78
CA GLU A 6 -12.00 -3.06 6.06
C GLU A 6 -12.23 -4.56 6.35
N ASN A 7 -11.67 -5.44 5.53
CA ASN A 7 -11.80 -6.88 5.74
C ASN A 7 -11.10 -7.34 7.01
N LEU A 8 -9.91 -6.80 7.32
CA LEU A 8 -9.21 -7.08 8.56
C LEU A 8 -10.08 -6.70 9.77
N THR A 9 -10.64 -5.48 9.77
CA THR A 9 -11.52 -5.00 10.83
C THR A 9 -12.74 -5.91 11.00
N LYS A 10 -13.41 -6.28 9.90
CA LYS A 10 -14.56 -7.19 9.92
C LYS A 10 -14.19 -8.58 10.51
N GLU A 11 -13.05 -9.12 10.08
CA GLU A 11 -12.63 -10.45 10.51
C GLU A 11 -12.16 -10.48 11.98
N LEU A 12 -11.57 -9.40 12.49
CA LEU A 12 -11.25 -9.25 13.90
C LEU A 12 -12.52 -9.19 14.75
N ASN A 13 -13.49 -8.36 14.36
CA ASN A 13 -14.76 -8.26 15.07
C ASN A 13 -15.54 -9.60 15.11
N LYS A 14 -15.56 -10.35 13.99
CA LYS A 14 -16.15 -11.70 13.96
C LYS A 14 -15.49 -12.68 14.93
N ARG A 15 -14.23 -12.45 15.30
CA ARG A 15 -13.48 -13.31 16.24
C ARG A 15 -13.51 -12.79 17.67
N GLY A 16 -14.36 -11.82 17.96
CA GLY A 16 -14.57 -11.29 19.31
C GLY A 16 -13.59 -10.21 19.75
N PHE A 17 -12.76 -9.69 18.84
CA PHE A 17 -11.98 -8.49 19.10
C PHE A 17 -12.85 -7.26 18.82
N TRP A 18 -12.65 -6.20 19.56
CA TRP A 18 -13.21 -4.90 19.21
C TRP A 18 -12.20 -4.17 18.31
N ALA A 19 -12.50 -4.04 17.05
CA ALA A 19 -11.63 -3.41 16.06
C ALA A 19 -12.37 -2.32 15.29
N GLU A 20 -11.72 -1.18 15.14
CA GLU A 20 -12.23 -0.03 14.40
C GLU A 20 -11.23 0.44 13.34
N LEU A 21 -11.74 0.98 12.26
CA LEU A 21 -10.94 1.53 11.16
C LEU A 21 -10.82 3.03 11.29
N VAL A 22 -9.61 3.51 11.53
CA VAL A 22 -9.29 4.93 11.54
C VAL A 22 -8.82 5.38 10.16
N CYS A 23 -9.53 6.33 9.56
CA CYS A 23 -9.22 6.90 8.25
C CYS A 23 -9.07 8.41 8.34
N ILE A 24 -7.95 8.93 7.83
CA ILE A 24 -7.72 10.35 7.65
C ILE A 24 -7.62 10.63 6.16
N PRO A 25 -8.29 11.68 5.62
CA PRO A 25 -8.16 12.06 4.22
C PRO A 25 -6.69 12.29 3.84
N PHE A 26 -6.21 11.58 2.82
CA PHE A 26 -4.83 11.69 2.37
C PHE A 26 -4.72 12.70 1.23
N ARG A 27 -3.92 13.75 1.44
CA ARG A 27 -3.57 14.73 0.41
C ARG A 27 -2.14 14.51 -0.04
N TRP A 28 -1.96 14.27 -1.33
CA TRP A 28 -0.65 14.18 -1.95
C TRP A 28 -0.35 15.37 -2.87
N TYR A 29 -1.36 16.19 -3.13
CA TYR A 29 -1.27 17.38 -3.96
C TYR A 29 -2.00 18.57 -3.29
N PRO A 30 -1.42 19.80 -3.31
CA PRO A 30 -0.03 20.04 -3.70
C PRO A 30 0.93 19.28 -2.78
N GLU A 31 2.17 19.08 -3.24
CA GLU A 31 3.16 18.21 -2.60
C GLU A 31 3.43 18.57 -1.13
N ASN A 32 3.30 19.84 -0.77
CA ASN A 32 3.39 20.30 0.62
C ASN A 32 2.35 19.62 1.54
N GLY A 33 1.19 19.22 1.02
CA GLY A 33 0.19 18.47 1.78
C GLY A 33 0.68 17.12 2.29
N LEU A 34 1.78 16.57 1.74
CA LEU A 34 2.41 15.36 2.27
C LEU A 34 2.94 15.58 3.70
N TYR A 35 3.56 16.71 3.97
CA TYR A 35 4.10 17.03 5.30
C TYR A 35 2.99 17.16 6.36
N ASP A 36 1.87 17.77 5.98
CA ASP A 36 0.71 17.88 6.85
C ASP A 36 0.19 16.48 7.24
N ASN A 37 0.12 15.56 6.27
CA ASN A 37 -0.27 14.19 6.54
C ASN A 37 0.70 13.46 7.46
N LEU A 38 2.02 13.64 7.28
CA LEU A 38 3.03 13.06 8.18
C LEU A 38 2.82 13.56 9.61
N LEU A 39 2.64 14.86 9.76
CA LEU A 39 2.44 15.50 11.05
C LEU A 39 1.14 15.07 11.71
N MET A 40 0.03 15.05 10.97
CA MET A 40 -1.27 14.61 11.47
C MET A 40 -1.19 13.20 12.09
N TRP A 41 -0.63 12.22 11.36
CA TRP A 41 -0.48 10.87 11.89
C TRP A 41 0.50 10.80 13.07
N ARG A 42 1.51 11.67 13.10
CA ARG A 42 2.48 11.71 14.20
C ARG A 42 1.90 12.31 15.48
N MET A 43 0.94 13.23 15.38
CA MET A 43 0.28 13.91 16.49
C MET A 43 -0.96 13.19 17.00
N LEU A 44 -1.49 12.25 16.22
CA LEU A 44 -2.67 11.48 16.62
C LEU A 44 -2.33 10.58 17.79
N ASP A 45 -3.12 10.68 18.86
CA ASP A 45 -3.07 9.78 20.00
C ASP A 45 -4.20 8.75 19.89
N LEU A 46 -3.82 7.49 19.79
CA LEU A 46 -4.73 6.34 19.80
C LEU A 46 -4.37 5.38 20.93
N THR A 47 -3.93 5.87 22.07
CA THR A 47 -3.70 5.04 23.26
C THR A 47 -5.00 4.80 24.03
N GLU A 48 -5.96 5.75 23.94
CA GLU A 48 -7.24 5.69 24.61
C GLU A 48 -8.32 6.39 23.77
N VAL A 49 -9.54 5.86 23.79
CA VAL A 49 -10.72 6.49 23.21
C VAL A 49 -11.90 6.32 24.17
N ASN A 50 -12.55 7.42 24.59
CA ASN A 50 -13.71 7.44 25.47
C ASN A 50 -13.51 6.67 26.81
N GLY A 51 -12.30 6.69 27.36
CA GLY A 51 -11.98 5.98 28.60
C GLY A 51 -11.59 4.52 28.39
N GLU A 52 -11.62 4.01 27.17
CA GLU A 52 -11.20 2.65 26.83
C GLU A 52 -9.80 2.65 26.23
N THR A 53 -8.91 1.82 26.79
CA THR A 53 -7.53 1.67 26.29
C THR A 53 -7.52 0.92 24.96
N ILE A 54 -6.75 1.41 24.01
CA ILE A 54 -6.50 0.71 22.75
C ILE A 54 -5.28 -0.20 22.95
N ASP A 55 -5.47 -1.50 22.81
CA ASP A 55 -4.42 -2.49 23.04
C ASP A 55 -3.38 -2.55 21.93
N LEU A 56 -3.76 -2.27 20.69
CA LEU A 56 -2.91 -2.46 19.51
C LEU A 56 -3.32 -1.55 18.37
N VAL A 57 -2.35 -0.98 17.66
CA VAL A 57 -2.59 -0.33 16.37
C VAL A 57 -1.92 -1.13 15.25
N ILE A 58 -2.62 -1.22 14.10
CA ILE A 58 -2.14 -1.93 12.91
C ILE A 58 -2.09 -0.97 11.71
N PRO A 59 -1.06 -0.15 11.58
CA PRO A 59 -0.88 0.71 10.40
C PRO A 59 -0.61 -0.13 9.15
N THR A 60 -1.20 0.28 8.00
CA THR A 60 -1.13 -0.54 6.77
C THR A 60 -0.38 0.11 5.61
N LYS A 61 -0.29 1.42 5.57
CA LYS A 61 0.33 2.15 4.46
C LYS A 61 0.93 3.48 4.91
N PHE A 62 1.74 4.09 4.06
CA PHE A 62 2.19 5.47 4.24
C PHE A 62 0.98 6.44 4.30
N PRO A 63 0.97 7.41 5.21
CA PRO A 63 1.89 7.65 6.33
C PRO A 63 1.38 7.13 7.67
N THR A 64 0.41 6.19 7.69
CA THR A 64 -0.31 5.73 8.90
C THR A 64 0.63 5.18 9.98
N TYR A 65 1.77 4.59 9.60
CA TYR A 65 2.77 4.09 10.55
C TYR A 65 3.53 5.20 11.30
N GLY A 66 3.27 6.47 10.97
CA GLY A 66 3.70 7.62 11.75
C GLY A 66 3.13 7.68 13.15
N ILE A 67 1.99 7.02 13.39
CA ILE A 67 1.35 7.00 14.71
C ILE A 67 2.29 6.46 15.79
N ARG A 68 2.18 7.05 16.99
CA ARG A 68 2.86 6.56 18.21
C ARG A 68 1.89 5.70 19.00
N HIS A 69 2.33 4.51 19.35
CA HIS A 69 1.55 3.62 20.21
C HIS A 69 2.49 2.64 20.92
N PRO A 70 2.25 2.28 22.20
CA PRO A 70 3.07 1.33 22.95
C PRO A 70 3.14 -0.05 22.30
N LYS A 71 2.07 -0.47 21.60
CA LYS A 71 2.01 -1.73 20.85
C LYS A 71 1.61 -1.42 19.40
N LYS A 72 2.61 -1.35 18.53
CA LYS A 72 2.45 -1.07 17.10
C LYS A 72 2.94 -2.22 16.26
N VAL A 73 2.04 -2.87 15.52
CA VAL A 73 2.36 -3.93 14.56
C VAL A 73 1.97 -3.46 13.16
N ILE A 74 2.94 -3.30 12.28
CA ILE A 74 2.70 -2.79 10.93
C ILE A 74 2.39 -3.95 9.98
N TRP A 75 1.31 -3.83 9.20
CA TRP A 75 1.06 -4.70 8.04
C TRP A 75 1.22 -3.89 6.76
N LEU A 76 2.47 -3.72 6.34
CA LEU A 76 2.88 -2.78 5.31
C LEU A 76 2.47 -3.22 3.91
N MET A 77 1.69 -2.39 3.24
CA MET A 77 1.37 -2.54 1.82
C MET A 77 2.51 -2.01 0.94
N HIS A 78 2.98 -0.81 1.21
CA HIS A 78 4.13 -0.18 0.56
C HIS A 78 4.49 1.14 1.26
N GLN A 79 5.73 1.59 1.09
CA GLN A 79 6.16 2.95 1.39
C GLN A 79 5.51 3.94 0.39
N HIS A 80 5.79 5.23 0.54
CA HIS A 80 5.42 6.23 -0.47
C HIS A 80 6.29 6.08 -1.72
N ARG A 81 5.85 5.26 -2.67
CA ARG A 81 6.63 4.81 -3.83
C ARG A 81 7.26 5.92 -4.66
N ALA A 82 6.63 7.11 -4.70
CA ALA A 82 7.16 8.29 -5.38
C ALA A 82 8.53 8.75 -4.81
N ALA A 83 8.82 8.44 -3.54
CA ALA A 83 10.10 8.72 -2.90
C ALA A 83 11.13 7.57 -3.05
N TYR A 84 10.75 6.43 -3.63
CA TYR A 84 11.57 5.22 -3.73
C TYR A 84 11.64 4.71 -5.17
N ASP A 85 11.05 3.57 -5.46
CA ASP A 85 11.13 2.86 -6.74
C ASP A 85 10.51 3.63 -7.93
N LEU A 86 9.59 4.56 -7.66
CA LEU A 86 9.00 5.42 -8.68
C LEU A 86 9.62 6.82 -8.75
N TYR A 87 10.69 7.09 -8.01
CA TYR A 87 11.24 8.45 -7.89
C TYR A 87 11.49 9.15 -9.22
N PHE A 88 12.05 8.44 -10.21
CA PHE A 88 12.36 8.98 -11.53
C PHE A 88 11.22 8.84 -12.55
N GLN A 89 10.07 8.31 -12.15
CA GLN A 89 8.92 8.17 -13.04
C GLN A 89 8.31 9.52 -13.35
N LYS A 90 7.98 9.71 -14.64
CA LYS A 90 7.30 10.91 -15.13
C LYS A 90 5.80 10.89 -14.81
N ASN A 91 5.07 11.92 -15.23
CA ASN A 91 3.61 12.01 -15.15
C ASN A 91 3.07 11.95 -13.71
N HIS A 92 3.66 12.73 -12.80
CA HIS A 92 3.26 12.87 -11.39
C HIS A 92 3.39 11.60 -10.53
N TYR A 93 4.01 10.53 -11.03
CA TYR A 93 4.23 9.32 -10.24
C TYR A 93 5.47 9.38 -9.36
N GLY A 94 6.46 10.20 -9.70
CA GLY A 94 7.73 10.30 -8.99
C GLY A 94 8.07 11.70 -8.52
N LEU A 95 8.67 11.82 -7.35
CA LEU A 95 9.12 13.10 -6.81
C LEU A 95 10.33 13.68 -7.55
N GLY A 96 11.04 12.90 -8.36
CA GLY A 96 12.22 13.36 -9.09
C GLY A 96 11.95 14.41 -10.17
N THR A 97 10.69 14.62 -10.53
CA THR A 97 10.25 15.62 -11.52
C THR A 97 9.55 16.84 -10.90
N VAL A 98 9.48 16.88 -9.57
CA VAL A 98 8.79 17.92 -8.80
C VAL A 98 9.82 18.89 -8.22
N ASP A 99 9.51 20.17 -8.14
CA ASP A 99 10.32 21.16 -7.45
C ASP A 99 10.55 20.74 -6.00
N HIS A 100 11.79 20.84 -5.54
CA HIS A 100 12.20 20.36 -4.22
C HIS A 100 12.01 18.84 -3.98
N GLY A 101 11.73 18.03 -5.01
CA GLY A 101 11.49 16.60 -4.88
C GLY A 101 12.61 15.81 -4.21
N SER A 102 13.86 16.23 -4.38
CA SER A 102 15.01 15.63 -3.68
C SER A 102 14.97 15.86 -2.17
N GLU A 103 14.56 17.04 -1.74
CA GLU A 103 14.40 17.36 -0.32
C GLU A 103 13.22 16.59 0.29
N MET A 104 12.10 16.57 -0.44
CA MET A 104 10.92 15.81 -0.04
C MET A 104 11.23 14.31 0.13
N LYS A 105 11.95 13.72 -0.83
CA LYS A 105 12.42 12.34 -0.73
C LYS A 105 13.20 12.10 0.57
N LYS A 106 14.20 12.94 0.87
CA LYS A 106 15.01 12.79 2.09
C LYS A 106 14.17 12.88 3.36
N ARG A 107 13.21 13.80 3.41
CA ARG A 107 12.32 13.97 4.56
C ARG A 107 11.39 12.75 4.74
N ILE A 108 10.82 12.25 3.65
CA ILE A 108 9.98 11.05 3.69
C ILE A 108 10.79 9.85 4.14
N GLN A 109 11.98 9.63 3.58
CA GLN A 109 12.84 8.52 3.98
C GLN A 109 13.23 8.60 5.45
N LYS A 110 13.59 9.78 5.94
CA LYS A 110 13.90 9.99 7.37
C LYS A 110 12.69 9.70 8.27
N PHE A 111 11.49 10.12 7.85
CA PHE A 111 10.26 9.82 8.57
C PHE A 111 9.99 8.30 8.59
N ASP A 112 10.11 7.65 7.44
CA ASP A 112 9.90 6.21 7.31
C ASP A 112 10.88 5.43 8.19
N ASP A 113 12.17 5.75 8.13
CA ASP A 113 13.21 5.11 8.94
C ASP A 113 12.96 5.25 10.45
N LEU A 114 12.50 6.42 10.88
CA LEU A 114 12.13 6.64 12.26
C LEU A 114 10.90 5.83 12.66
N CYS A 115 9.80 6.01 11.92
CA CYS A 115 8.49 5.52 12.32
C CYS A 115 8.33 4.00 12.16
N LEU A 116 8.99 3.42 11.15
CA LEU A 116 8.96 1.97 10.95
C LEU A 116 9.74 1.24 12.06
N ARG A 117 10.86 1.79 12.51
CA ARG A 117 11.66 1.19 13.60
C ARG A 117 11.02 1.27 14.98
N GLU A 118 9.99 2.10 15.15
CA GLU A 118 9.22 2.19 16.40
C GLU A 118 8.18 1.07 16.55
N SER A 119 8.04 0.17 15.57
CA SER A 119 7.09 -0.93 15.65
C SER A 119 7.68 -2.17 16.30
N ASP A 120 6.83 -2.93 16.98
CA ASP A 120 7.21 -4.23 17.58
C ASP A 120 7.49 -5.27 16.49
N ARG A 121 6.67 -5.26 15.43
CA ARG A 121 6.81 -6.15 14.27
C ARG A 121 6.35 -5.48 12.99
N ILE A 122 6.94 -5.92 11.88
CA ILE A 122 6.52 -5.51 10.54
C ILE A 122 6.23 -6.75 9.70
N TYR A 123 4.98 -6.82 9.26
CA TYR A 123 4.56 -7.74 8.21
C TYR A 123 4.43 -6.99 6.89
N THR A 124 4.72 -7.67 5.79
CA THR A 124 4.57 -7.11 4.45
C THR A 124 3.65 -7.98 3.60
N ILE A 125 2.87 -7.35 2.73
CA ILE A 125 1.89 -8.05 1.88
C ILE A 125 2.50 -8.93 0.80
N SER A 126 3.80 -8.86 0.57
CA SER A 126 4.50 -9.67 -0.43
C SER A 126 6.01 -9.68 -0.24
N GLU A 127 6.68 -10.68 -0.84
CA GLU A 127 8.14 -10.75 -0.95
C GLU A 127 8.74 -9.47 -1.54
N ASN A 128 8.12 -8.91 -2.57
CA ASN A 128 8.62 -7.71 -3.23
C ASN A 128 8.57 -6.48 -2.29
N VAL A 129 7.55 -6.36 -1.46
CA VAL A 129 7.48 -5.27 -0.46
C VAL A 129 8.53 -5.49 0.63
N SER A 130 8.73 -6.73 1.10
CA SER A 130 9.76 -7.09 2.07
C SER A 130 11.16 -6.73 1.55
N ARG A 131 11.47 -7.12 0.31
CA ARG A 131 12.74 -6.79 -0.34
C ARG A 131 12.96 -5.27 -0.44
N ARG A 132 11.96 -4.51 -0.92
CA ARG A 132 12.07 -3.05 -0.99
C ARG A 132 12.29 -2.41 0.37
N LEU A 133 11.63 -2.90 1.40
CA LEU A 133 11.82 -2.40 2.77
C LEU A 133 13.25 -2.65 3.25
N SER A 134 13.79 -3.83 2.96
CA SER A 134 15.19 -4.16 3.25
C SER A 134 16.17 -3.29 2.45
N ASP A 135 15.96 -3.17 1.13
CA ASP A 135 16.89 -2.48 0.23
C ASP A 135 16.94 -0.96 0.50
N TYR A 136 15.81 -0.35 0.81
CA TYR A 136 15.73 1.10 0.98
C TYR A 136 15.89 1.58 2.42
N ASN A 137 15.41 0.80 3.39
CA ASN A 137 15.37 1.22 4.80
C ASN A 137 16.23 0.33 5.71
N GLY A 138 16.82 -0.75 5.19
CA GLY A 138 17.59 -1.70 5.99
C GLY A 138 16.77 -2.36 7.11
N ILE A 139 15.47 -2.59 6.87
CA ILE A 139 14.55 -3.16 7.84
C ILE A 139 14.07 -4.51 7.35
N SER A 140 14.21 -5.52 8.20
CA SER A 140 13.66 -6.86 7.96
C SER A 140 12.17 -6.93 8.28
N SER A 141 11.44 -7.80 7.60
CA SER A 141 10.01 -8.00 7.82
C SER A 141 9.61 -9.44 7.52
N GLU A 142 8.49 -9.86 8.09
CA GLU A 142 7.86 -11.13 7.78
C GLU A 142 6.81 -10.98 6.67
N LYS A 143 6.71 -11.97 5.79
CA LYS A 143 5.71 -11.96 4.73
C LYS A 143 4.38 -12.46 5.25
N LEU A 144 3.34 -11.65 5.12
CA LEU A 144 1.97 -12.00 5.45
C LEU A 144 1.06 -11.57 4.29
N TYR A 145 0.81 -12.50 3.38
CA TYR A 145 -0.06 -12.25 2.23
C TYR A 145 -1.49 -11.99 2.69
N HIS A 146 -2.12 -10.98 2.13
CA HIS A 146 -3.54 -10.73 2.39
C HIS A 146 -4.40 -11.68 1.55
N PRO A 147 -5.50 -12.20 2.10
CA PRO A 147 -6.42 -13.01 1.34
C PRO A 147 -7.11 -12.17 0.27
N PRO A 148 -7.47 -12.77 -0.89
CA PRO A 148 -8.25 -12.08 -1.90
C PRO A 148 -9.64 -11.73 -1.38
N ALA A 149 -10.23 -10.64 -1.91
CA ALA A 149 -11.50 -10.09 -1.43
C ALA A 149 -12.67 -11.10 -1.47
N LEU A 150 -12.64 -12.02 -2.43
CA LEU A 150 -13.67 -13.05 -2.64
C LEU A 150 -13.17 -14.44 -2.23
N TYR A 151 -12.35 -14.52 -1.19
CA TYR A 151 -11.87 -15.81 -0.67
C TYR A 151 -13.03 -16.80 -0.46
N GLY A 152 -12.85 -18.02 -0.94
CA GLY A 152 -13.87 -19.07 -0.91
C GLY A 152 -14.80 -19.11 -2.10
N ASN A 153 -14.80 -18.07 -2.95
CA ASN A 153 -15.62 -18.04 -4.18
C ASN A 153 -14.83 -18.38 -5.45
N TYR A 154 -13.51 -18.51 -5.34
CA TYR A 154 -12.67 -18.85 -6.49
C TYR A 154 -12.67 -20.36 -6.74
N TYR A 155 -12.79 -20.74 -7.98
CA TYR A 155 -12.65 -22.12 -8.44
C TYR A 155 -11.85 -22.16 -9.74
N CYS A 156 -11.18 -23.28 -9.99
CA CYS A 156 -10.52 -23.54 -11.25
C CYS A 156 -11.47 -24.31 -12.17
N SER A 157 -11.62 -23.82 -13.39
CA SER A 157 -12.41 -24.48 -14.45
C SER A 157 -11.48 -24.91 -15.60
N GLN A 158 -11.98 -24.97 -16.81
CA GLN A 158 -11.18 -25.30 -17.99
C GLN A 158 -10.28 -24.14 -18.38
N TYR A 159 -9.09 -24.49 -18.91
CA TYR A 159 -8.21 -23.51 -19.53
C TYR A 159 -8.67 -23.23 -20.95
N GLU A 160 -8.90 -21.97 -21.25
CA GLU A 160 -9.28 -21.50 -22.58
C GLU A 160 -8.16 -20.62 -23.17
N LYS A 161 -8.22 -20.38 -24.48
CA LYS A 161 -7.23 -19.55 -25.18
C LYS A 161 -7.50 -18.06 -24.97
N TYR A 162 -7.37 -17.58 -23.71
CA TYR A 162 -7.45 -16.15 -23.43
C TYR A 162 -6.47 -15.71 -22.33
N VAL A 163 -6.18 -14.43 -22.36
CA VAL A 163 -5.48 -13.69 -21.29
C VAL A 163 -6.45 -12.70 -20.70
N LEU A 164 -6.56 -12.63 -19.38
CA LEU A 164 -7.38 -11.68 -18.66
C LEU A 164 -6.53 -10.67 -17.92
N SER A 165 -6.75 -9.38 -18.15
CA SER A 165 -6.16 -8.28 -17.39
C SER A 165 -7.27 -7.53 -16.65
N VAL A 166 -7.20 -7.52 -15.32
CA VAL A 166 -8.15 -6.81 -14.45
C VAL A 166 -7.42 -5.72 -13.67
N GLY A 167 -7.84 -4.46 -13.80
CA GLY A 167 -7.23 -3.37 -13.07
C GLY A 167 -7.54 -2.00 -13.65
N ARG A 168 -7.09 -0.95 -12.97
CA ARG A 168 -7.20 0.41 -13.52
C ARG A 168 -6.40 0.51 -14.82
N LEU A 169 -6.95 1.21 -15.80
CA LEU A 169 -6.24 1.54 -17.05
C LEU A 169 -5.33 2.74 -16.79
N ASP A 170 -4.19 2.47 -16.20
CA ASP A 170 -3.21 3.40 -15.68
C ASP A 170 -1.85 3.08 -16.30
N PRO A 171 -1.03 4.05 -16.69
CA PRO A 171 0.29 3.81 -17.29
C PRO A 171 1.20 2.87 -16.50
N LEU A 172 1.07 2.80 -15.17
CA LEU A 172 1.82 1.86 -14.34
C LEU A 172 1.37 0.40 -14.52
N LYS A 173 0.20 0.16 -15.09
CA LYS A 173 -0.32 -1.18 -15.37
C LYS A 173 0.11 -1.71 -16.74
N ARG A 174 0.65 -0.86 -17.58
CA ARG A 174 1.21 -1.21 -18.89
C ARG A 174 0.25 -2.02 -19.75
N THR A 175 -1.02 -1.64 -19.78
CA THR A 175 -2.02 -2.24 -20.68
C THR A 175 -1.63 -2.10 -22.16
N ASP A 176 -0.96 -1.00 -22.50
CA ASP A 176 -0.35 -0.77 -23.80
C ASP A 176 0.59 -1.91 -24.22
N LEU A 177 1.44 -2.35 -23.31
CA LEU A 177 2.40 -3.42 -23.56
C LEU A 177 1.69 -4.78 -23.76
N MET A 178 0.62 -5.03 -23.03
CA MET A 178 -0.18 -6.26 -23.20
C MET A 178 -0.83 -6.32 -24.58
N ILE A 179 -1.37 -5.18 -25.06
CA ILE A 179 -1.96 -5.09 -26.41
C ILE A 179 -0.89 -5.30 -27.48
N GLN A 180 0.29 -4.68 -27.32
CA GLN A 180 1.39 -4.87 -28.26
C GLN A 180 1.87 -6.33 -28.30
N ALA A 181 2.03 -6.96 -27.14
CA ALA A 181 2.46 -8.34 -27.03
C ALA A 181 1.48 -9.34 -27.70
N LEU A 182 0.21 -8.99 -27.76
CA LEU A 182 -0.81 -9.85 -28.42
C LEU A 182 -0.51 -10.05 -29.91
N ASN A 183 0.14 -9.08 -30.58
CA ASN A 183 0.52 -9.20 -31.99
C ASN A 183 1.54 -10.32 -32.25
N GLU A 184 2.29 -10.71 -31.21
CA GLU A 184 3.30 -11.77 -31.29
C GLU A 184 2.77 -13.13 -30.80
N CYS A 185 1.48 -13.20 -30.43
CA CYS A 185 0.85 -14.40 -29.93
C CYS A 185 0.12 -15.19 -31.03
N ASP A 186 -0.26 -16.45 -30.70
CA ASP A 186 -1.18 -17.23 -31.54
C ASP A 186 -2.48 -16.40 -31.79
N PRO A 187 -2.89 -16.20 -33.07
CA PRO A 187 -4.11 -15.45 -33.39
C PRO A 187 -5.40 -15.97 -32.75
N ALA A 188 -5.39 -17.20 -32.27
CA ALA A 188 -6.51 -17.77 -31.53
C ALA A 188 -6.62 -17.27 -30.09
N ILE A 189 -5.60 -16.60 -29.55
CA ILE A 189 -5.60 -16.04 -28.20
C ILE A 189 -6.37 -14.72 -28.17
N ARG A 190 -7.30 -14.61 -27.23
CA ARG A 190 -8.05 -13.37 -26.97
C ARG A 190 -7.51 -12.66 -25.75
N LEU A 191 -7.48 -11.33 -25.77
CA LEU A 191 -7.17 -10.50 -24.61
C LEU A 191 -8.43 -9.82 -24.10
N TYR A 192 -8.81 -10.14 -22.87
CA TYR A 192 -9.88 -9.44 -22.16
C TYR A 192 -9.28 -8.42 -21.19
N ILE A 193 -9.70 -7.17 -21.30
CA ILE A 193 -9.28 -6.08 -20.43
C ILE A 193 -10.50 -5.58 -19.67
N ALA A 194 -10.47 -5.70 -18.34
CA ALA A 194 -11.54 -5.26 -17.47
C ALA A 194 -11.02 -4.19 -16.49
N GLY A 195 -11.62 -3.01 -16.55
CA GLY A 195 -11.26 -1.89 -15.70
C GLY A 195 -11.64 -0.55 -16.28
N THR A 196 -11.41 0.50 -15.47
CA THR A 196 -11.61 1.90 -15.87
C THR A 196 -10.32 2.69 -15.69
N GLY A 197 -10.20 3.80 -16.39
CA GLY A 197 -9.05 4.69 -16.31
C GLY A 197 -9.39 6.09 -16.80
N PRO A 198 -8.41 7.03 -16.74
CA PRO A 198 -8.58 8.37 -17.26
C PRO A 198 -8.77 8.39 -18.77
#